data_f0c76287095c0e7080a57af9828c66b6
#
_entry.id   f0c76287095c0e7080a57af9828c66b6
#
_cell.length_a   1.000
_cell.length_b   1.000
_cell.length_c   1.000
_cell.angle_alpha   90.00
_cell.angle_beta   90.00
_cell.angle_gamma   90.00
#
_symmetry.space_group_name_H-M   'P 1'
#
loop_
_entity.id
_entity.type
_entity.pdbx_description
1 polymer ?
#
loop_
_entity_poly.entity_id
_entity_poly.type
_entity_poly.pdbx_seq_one_letter_code
_entity_poly.pdbx_strand_id
1 'polypeptide(L)'
;MSNMRAMAPFNIELMDLTPEKLRGIKPVTSLDYYETVGGNLHEDGLFSVSIFGRIGDEARDQRFSYINLGTPIFHPVIYRTLVQLKGLYQGIMSGTIYARWDETLKDFVATNELQGKTGYAFFVEHWRDIQFQRTRSNLRDVRLKVIERYKDRAMTDKVLVLPAGLRDIEVGDDGRPVVGEVNTYYRKLLSVARTIHDTKSHTESPALNLPRMVMQQAFNEIFDYFTNMLEGKKGFLQNRWGARRIASGTRNVISAMNGSTPVLGGTRGPKFTDTIVGLYQMAQSIQPVTIFCLRTQYLESIFGIGDGKAYLVDPKTLKGQIVELDPSTFDAWTTNEGLEKFLNAFQEITTRKKPIMVEDYYLALIYRGPDKTFKIFSDIDKLPKHLDRKYVHPITPIELLYLSGYRIWHRYYGFVTRYPITGTGSTYPSSAYVKTTTEGEERRELDENWEPYPDHSYVALEFPRADVNTFVDSLVLSPTRLAGLGADFDGDTASWNCVMTEEAIEDCRKYLDSKNAYVDPRGGLRASSSTYTAELVLRSMTA
;
A
#
# COMPACT_ATOMS: atom_id res chain seq x y z
N MET A 1 28.48 -17.16 2.81
CA MET A 1 27.52 -17.49 1.71
C MET A 1 26.16 -17.71 2.37
N SER A 2 25.37 -16.65 2.50
CA SER A 2 24.02 -16.72 3.06
C SER A 2 23.10 -17.38 2.05
N ASN A 3 22.48 -18.49 2.44
CA ASN A 3 21.38 -19.11 1.70
C ASN A 3 20.28 -18.05 1.49
N MET A 4 20.25 -17.38 0.34
CA MET A 4 19.04 -16.79 -0.17
C MET A 4 18.02 -17.91 -0.32
N ARG A 5 17.13 -18.07 0.64
CA ARG A 5 15.89 -18.84 0.45
C ARG A 5 15.22 -18.21 -0.77
N ALA A 6 15.19 -18.93 -1.88
CA ALA A 6 14.45 -18.51 -3.06
C ALA A 6 13.04 -18.18 -2.59
N MET A 7 12.64 -16.91 -2.68
CA MET A 7 11.30 -16.50 -2.31
C MET A 7 10.32 -17.41 -3.03
N ALA A 8 9.42 -18.03 -2.26
CA ALA A 8 8.36 -18.84 -2.84
C ALA A 8 7.59 -17.97 -3.84
N PRO A 9 7.24 -18.50 -5.02
CA PRO A 9 6.50 -17.74 -6.03
C PRO A 9 5.11 -17.26 -5.56
N PHE A 10 4.69 -17.74 -4.38
CA PHE A 10 3.46 -17.34 -3.69
C PHE A 10 3.75 -17.25 -2.20
N ASN A 11 3.16 -16.26 -1.53
CA ASN A 11 3.12 -16.17 -0.06
C ASN A 11 2.07 -17.14 0.52
N ILE A 12 2.01 -18.35 -0.02
CA ILE A 12 1.09 -19.38 0.40
C ILE A 12 1.91 -20.53 0.98
N GLU A 13 1.55 -20.96 2.17
CA GLU A 13 2.05 -22.18 2.78
C GLU A 13 0.88 -23.12 3.07
N LEU A 14 0.96 -24.36 2.58
CA LEU A 14 -0.03 -25.39 2.89
C LEU A 14 0.26 -25.92 4.28
N MET A 15 -0.72 -25.80 5.18
CA MET A 15 -0.62 -26.31 6.54
C MET A 15 -0.97 -27.79 6.55
N ASP A 16 -0.03 -28.60 7.02
CA ASP A 16 -0.25 -30.01 7.30
C ASP A 16 -0.94 -30.18 8.65
N LEU A 17 -2.11 -30.80 8.68
CA LEU A 17 -2.88 -31.09 9.89
C LEU A 17 -2.43 -32.41 10.49
N THR A 18 -1.20 -32.42 11.03
CA THR A 18 -0.62 -33.62 11.65
C THR A 18 -1.31 -33.93 12.98
N PRO A 19 -1.30 -35.21 13.41
CA PRO A 19 -1.84 -35.61 14.73
C PRO A 19 -1.27 -34.81 15.91
N GLU A 20 -0.01 -34.37 15.79
CA GLU A 20 0.64 -33.53 16.81
C GLU A 20 0.01 -32.14 16.93
N LYS A 21 -0.26 -31.49 15.79
CA LYS A 21 -0.92 -30.17 15.75
C LYS A 21 -2.37 -30.23 16.19
N LEU A 22 -3.02 -31.37 15.98
CA LEU A 22 -4.43 -31.59 16.36
C LEU A 22 -4.58 -32.11 17.78
N ARG A 23 -3.47 -32.33 18.52
CA ARG A 23 -3.51 -32.81 19.89
C ARG A 23 -4.31 -31.84 20.77
N GLY A 24 -5.40 -32.36 21.39
CA GLY A 24 -6.29 -31.56 22.23
C GLY A 24 -7.37 -30.77 21.49
N ILE A 25 -7.43 -30.85 20.16
CA ILE A 25 -8.48 -30.23 19.36
C ILE A 25 -9.56 -31.29 19.10
N LYS A 26 -10.79 -31.03 19.53
CA LYS A 26 -11.94 -31.92 19.27
C LYS A 26 -12.44 -31.68 17.84
N PRO A 27 -12.76 -32.76 17.06
CA PRO A 27 -13.38 -32.62 15.75
C PRO A 27 -14.86 -32.23 15.86
N VAL A 28 -15.37 -31.55 14.84
CA VAL A 28 -16.81 -31.40 14.62
C VAL A 28 -17.30 -32.62 13.84
N THR A 29 -18.34 -33.27 14.35
CA THR A 29 -18.90 -34.50 13.75
C THR A 29 -20.39 -34.45 13.49
N SER A 30 -21.15 -33.56 14.19
CA SER A 30 -22.60 -33.43 14.05
C SER A 30 -22.97 -32.40 12.97
N LEU A 31 -24.03 -32.74 12.22
CA LEU A 31 -24.71 -31.85 11.28
C LEU A 31 -25.69 -30.88 11.96
N ASP A 32 -26.13 -31.24 13.16
CA ASP A 32 -27.16 -30.51 13.85
C ASP A 32 -26.58 -29.32 14.62
N TYR A 33 -27.28 -28.21 14.62
CA TYR A 33 -26.91 -27.03 15.37
C TYR A 33 -27.33 -27.12 16.83
N TYR A 34 -28.47 -27.75 17.07
CA TYR A 34 -29.08 -27.89 18.39
C TYR A 34 -29.30 -29.37 18.73
N GLU A 35 -29.31 -29.63 20.02
CA GLU A 35 -29.72 -30.93 20.55
C GLU A 35 -31.23 -31.14 20.35
N THR A 36 -31.61 -32.38 20.17
CA THR A 36 -33.02 -32.77 19.94
C THR A 36 -33.89 -32.48 21.16
N VAL A 37 -33.30 -32.47 22.36
CA VAL A 37 -33.97 -32.19 23.63
C VAL A 37 -33.25 -31.07 24.34
N GLY A 38 -34.01 -30.04 24.79
CA GLY A 38 -33.47 -28.97 25.63
C GLY A 38 -33.06 -27.68 24.89
N GLY A 39 -33.00 -27.66 23.54
CA GLY A 39 -32.71 -26.45 22.75
C GLY A 39 -31.28 -25.90 22.90
N ASN A 40 -30.38 -26.65 23.54
CA ASN A 40 -28.97 -26.30 23.67
C ASN A 40 -28.22 -26.52 22.35
N LEU A 41 -27.08 -25.81 22.16
CA LEU A 41 -26.20 -26.05 21.05
C LEU A 41 -25.63 -27.47 21.12
N HIS A 42 -25.65 -28.19 19.99
CA HIS A 42 -25.19 -29.57 19.92
C HIS A 42 -23.73 -29.73 20.36
N GLU A 43 -23.44 -30.71 21.24
CA GLU A 43 -22.11 -30.89 21.86
C GLU A 43 -20.97 -31.08 20.84
N ASP A 44 -21.23 -31.80 19.74
CA ASP A 44 -20.25 -32.07 18.67
C ASP A 44 -20.56 -31.31 17.38
N GLY A 45 -21.38 -30.25 17.43
CA GLY A 45 -21.83 -29.45 16.31
C GLY A 45 -20.92 -28.28 15.98
N LEU A 46 -21.22 -27.59 14.88
CA LEU A 46 -20.46 -26.42 14.39
C LEU A 46 -20.44 -25.23 15.37
N PHE A 47 -21.37 -25.17 16.33
CA PHE A 47 -21.45 -24.10 17.31
C PHE A 47 -21.27 -24.60 18.77
N SER A 48 -20.76 -25.80 18.92
CA SER A 48 -20.57 -26.47 20.22
C SER A 48 -19.84 -25.60 21.22
N VAL A 49 -20.43 -25.56 22.44
CA VAL A 49 -19.79 -24.88 23.58
C VAL A 49 -18.57 -25.67 24.06
N SER A 50 -18.61 -27.02 23.99
CA SER A 50 -17.51 -27.88 24.45
C SER A 50 -16.27 -27.77 23.55
N ILE A 51 -16.45 -27.46 22.27
CA ILE A 51 -15.39 -27.29 21.28
C ILE A 51 -14.89 -25.85 21.25
N PHE A 52 -15.78 -24.87 21.10
CA PHE A 52 -15.41 -23.48 20.82
C PHE A 52 -15.48 -22.55 22.05
N GLY A 53 -16.16 -22.92 23.11
CA GLY A 53 -16.43 -22.04 24.27
C GLY A 53 -17.83 -21.45 24.25
N ARG A 54 -18.18 -20.75 25.32
CA ARG A 54 -19.49 -20.11 25.49
C ARG A 54 -19.59 -18.87 24.60
N ILE A 55 -20.84 -18.48 24.29
CA ILE A 55 -21.09 -17.22 23.57
C ILE A 55 -20.63 -16.06 24.47
N GLY A 56 -19.79 -15.18 23.92
CA GLY A 56 -19.18 -14.05 24.62
C GLY A 56 -17.81 -14.33 25.26
N ASP A 57 -17.35 -15.58 25.30
CA ASP A 57 -16.00 -15.90 25.76
C ASP A 57 -14.97 -15.64 24.65
N GLU A 58 -13.79 -15.09 24.99
CA GLU A 58 -12.66 -14.90 24.08
C GLU A 58 -12.22 -16.21 23.40
N ALA A 59 -12.35 -17.32 24.11
CA ALA A 59 -12.05 -18.65 23.58
C ALA A 59 -12.87 -18.99 22.32
N ARG A 60 -14.10 -18.45 22.21
CA ARG A 60 -14.99 -18.69 21.06
C ARG A 60 -14.50 -18.04 19.77
N ASP A 61 -13.72 -16.97 19.88
CA ASP A 61 -13.10 -16.27 18.74
C ASP A 61 -11.74 -16.85 18.35
N GLN A 62 -11.14 -17.66 19.21
CA GLN A 62 -9.76 -18.16 19.02
C GLN A 62 -9.66 -19.66 18.77
N ARG A 63 -10.63 -20.47 19.27
CA ARG A 63 -10.56 -21.93 19.17
C ARG A 63 -10.98 -22.43 17.79
N PHE A 64 -10.05 -23.09 17.14
CA PHE A 64 -10.28 -23.85 15.91
C PHE A 64 -10.74 -25.28 16.21
N SER A 65 -11.41 -25.88 15.24
CA SER A 65 -11.70 -27.30 15.20
C SER A 65 -11.38 -27.85 13.80
N TYR A 66 -11.72 -29.09 13.53
CA TYR A 66 -11.57 -29.68 12.22
C TYR A 66 -12.68 -30.70 11.92
N ILE A 67 -12.89 -30.95 10.62
CA ILE A 67 -13.74 -32.03 10.10
C ILE A 67 -12.82 -33.09 9.54
N ASN A 68 -13.02 -34.35 9.97
CA ASN A 68 -12.35 -35.52 9.38
C ASN A 68 -13.17 -36.01 8.18
N LEU A 69 -12.57 -36.00 6.99
CA LEU A 69 -13.24 -36.35 5.76
C LEU A 69 -13.30 -37.88 5.49
N GLY A 70 -12.48 -38.66 6.19
CA GLY A 70 -12.38 -40.10 5.97
C GLY A 70 -11.70 -40.53 4.68
N THR A 71 -11.46 -39.60 3.74
CA THR A 71 -10.74 -39.83 2.49
C THR A 71 -10.00 -38.56 2.06
N PRO A 72 -8.77 -38.66 1.51
CA PRO A 72 -8.02 -37.48 1.12
C PRO A 72 -8.55 -36.82 -0.17
N ILE A 73 -8.57 -35.49 -0.16
CA ILE A 73 -8.90 -34.63 -1.31
C ILE A 73 -7.79 -33.60 -1.51
N PHE A 74 -7.72 -32.96 -2.67
CA PHE A 74 -6.71 -31.93 -2.92
C PHE A 74 -6.97 -30.63 -2.14
N HIS A 75 -5.91 -30.00 -1.68
CA HIS A 75 -6.01 -28.59 -1.27
C HIS A 75 -6.51 -27.74 -2.44
N PRO A 76 -7.41 -26.76 -2.20
CA PRO A 76 -8.01 -25.93 -3.28
C PRO A 76 -6.98 -25.28 -4.20
N VAL A 77 -5.86 -24.81 -3.65
CA VAL A 77 -4.77 -24.20 -4.44
C VAL A 77 -4.17 -25.20 -5.44
N ILE A 78 -3.94 -26.44 -4.98
CA ILE A 78 -3.36 -27.49 -5.84
C ILE A 78 -4.38 -27.95 -6.87
N TYR A 79 -5.62 -28.21 -6.46
CA TYR A 79 -6.72 -28.56 -7.37
C TYR A 79 -6.85 -27.55 -8.50
N ARG A 80 -6.94 -26.27 -8.19
CA ARG A 80 -7.04 -25.18 -9.18
C ARG A 80 -5.82 -25.10 -10.08
N THR A 81 -4.64 -25.25 -9.50
CA THR A 81 -3.39 -25.22 -10.27
C THR A 81 -3.37 -26.36 -11.29
N LEU A 82 -3.75 -27.57 -10.91
CA LEU A 82 -3.86 -28.73 -11.81
C LEU A 82 -4.88 -28.47 -12.94
N VAL A 83 -6.08 -28.02 -12.60
CA VAL A 83 -7.12 -27.70 -13.58
C VAL A 83 -6.69 -26.60 -14.55
N GLN A 84 -5.99 -25.58 -14.07
CA GLN A 84 -5.46 -24.49 -14.90
C GLN A 84 -4.28 -24.90 -15.79
N LEU A 85 -3.56 -25.97 -15.43
CA LEU A 85 -2.51 -26.54 -16.28
C LEU A 85 -3.10 -27.33 -17.45
N LYS A 86 -4.17 -28.12 -17.19
CA LYS A 86 -4.86 -28.89 -18.21
C LYS A 86 -6.31 -29.17 -17.79
N GLY A 87 -7.29 -28.60 -18.51
CA GLY A 87 -8.72 -28.74 -18.19
C GLY A 87 -9.23 -30.19 -18.21
N LEU A 88 -8.57 -31.08 -18.94
CA LEU A 88 -8.85 -32.51 -18.95
C LEU A 88 -8.86 -33.13 -17.53
N TYR A 89 -8.01 -32.70 -16.64
CA TYR A 89 -7.91 -33.23 -15.28
C TYR A 89 -9.20 -33.06 -14.48
N GLN A 90 -9.86 -31.90 -14.64
CA GLN A 90 -11.17 -31.66 -14.02
C GLN A 90 -12.21 -32.63 -14.57
N GLY A 91 -12.25 -32.84 -15.89
CA GLY A 91 -13.19 -33.76 -16.53
C GLY A 91 -13.01 -35.20 -16.06
N ILE A 92 -11.76 -35.63 -15.86
CA ILE A 92 -11.48 -36.98 -15.32
C ILE A 92 -11.95 -37.07 -13.86
N MET A 93 -11.55 -36.12 -12.98
CA MET A 93 -11.94 -36.15 -11.58
C MET A 93 -13.46 -36.08 -11.36
N SER A 94 -14.17 -35.32 -12.18
CA SER A 94 -15.63 -35.21 -12.12
C SER A 94 -16.38 -36.37 -12.74
N GLY A 95 -15.70 -37.26 -13.45
CA GLY A 95 -16.33 -38.38 -14.14
C GLY A 95 -17.00 -38.03 -15.50
N THR A 96 -16.76 -36.80 -16.00
CA THR A 96 -17.38 -36.35 -17.28
C THR A 96 -16.55 -36.69 -18.52
N ILE A 97 -15.26 -36.99 -18.34
CA ILE A 97 -14.36 -37.34 -19.46
C ILE A 97 -13.62 -38.63 -19.11
N TYR A 98 -13.59 -39.54 -20.05
CA TYR A 98 -12.79 -40.77 -20.00
C TYR A 98 -11.38 -40.48 -20.53
N ALA A 99 -10.37 -41.05 -19.88
CA ALA A 99 -8.99 -40.94 -20.28
C ALA A 99 -8.22 -42.23 -20.05
N ARG A 100 -7.14 -42.41 -20.78
CA ARG A 100 -6.14 -43.43 -20.52
C ARG A 100 -4.87 -42.79 -20.01
N TRP A 101 -4.17 -43.48 -19.13
CA TRP A 101 -2.82 -43.12 -18.76
C TRP A 101 -1.83 -43.53 -19.84
N ASP A 102 -1.01 -42.63 -20.32
CA ASP A 102 0.01 -42.87 -21.32
C ASP A 102 1.38 -42.93 -20.69
N GLU A 103 1.97 -44.14 -20.66
CA GLU A 103 3.28 -44.38 -20.02
C GLU A 103 4.44 -43.64 -20.71
N THR A 104 4.30 -43.34 -21.99
CA THR A 104 5.35 -42.65 -22.77
C THR A 104 5.30 -41.17 -22.53
N LEU A 105 4.10 -40.59 -22.52
CA LEU A 105 3.89 -39.16 -22.28
C LEU A 105 3.89 -38.81 -20.79
N LYS A 106 3.77 -39.80 -19.90
CA LYS A 106 3.53 -39.62 -18.46
C LYS A 106 2.43 -38.58 -18.19
N ASP A 107 1.30 -38.73 -18.91
CA ASP A 107 0.15 -37.85 -18.81
C ASP A 107 -1.13 -38.56 -19.25
N PHE A 108 -2.28 -37.96 -18.91
CA PHE A 108 -3.59 -38.45 -19.35
C PHE A 108 -3.90 -38.01 -20.77
N VAL A 109 -4.44 -38.94 -21.55
CA VAL A 109 -4.93 -38.72 -22.92
C VAL A 109 -6.42 -39.01 -22.95
N ALA A 110 -7.22 -38.05 -23.42
CA ALA A 110 -8.67 -38.24 -23.56
C ALA A 110 -9.00 -39.37 -24.51
N THR A 111 -9.98 -40.17 -24.16
CA THR A 111 -10.46 -41.32 -24.98
C THR A 111 -11.97 -41.54 -24.77
N ASN A 112 -12.50 -42.58 -25.33
CA ASN A 112 -13.92 -42.97 -25.16
C ASN A 112 -14.09 -43.91 -23.93
N GLU A 113 -15.31 -44.14 -23.53
CA GLU A 113 -15.70 -45.00 -22.42
C GLU A 113 -15.19 -46.43 -22.53
N LEU A 114 -15.09 -46.97 -23.76
CA LEU A 114 -14.67 -48.36 -24.03
C LEU A 114 -13.15 -48.57 -23.77
N GLN A 115 -12.36 -47.53 -23.90
CA GLN A 115 -10.88 -47.60 -23.87
C GLN A 115 -10.24 -46.86 -22.70
N GLY A 116 -11.02 -46.16 -21.90
CA GLY A 116 -10.53 -45.33 -20.83
C GLY A 116 -11.19 -45.57 -19.48
N LYS A 117 -10.62 -44.93 -18.47
CA LYS A 117 -11.16 -44.85 -17.12
C LYS A 117 -11.50 -43.40 -16.79
N THR A 118 -12.35 -43.20 -15.81
CA THR A 118 -12.70 -41.88 -15.28
C THR A 118 -12.85 -41.92 -13.75
N GLY A 119 -12.95 -40.80 -13.11
CA GLY A 119 -13.20 -40.66 -11.68
C GLY A 119 -12.02 -40.13 -10.89
N TYR A 120 -12.35 -39.66 -9.71
CA TYR A 120 -11.38 -39.03 -8.81
C TYR A 120 -10.23 -39.98 -8.40
N ALA A 121 -10.57 -41.26 -8.09
CA ALA A 121 -9.58 -42.25 -7.71
C ALA A 121 -8.57 -42.53 -8.84
N PHE A 122 -9.05 -42.67 -10.09
CA PHE A 122 -8.20 -42.88 -11.25
C PHE A 122 -7.22 -41.72 -11.48
N PHE A 123 -7.67 -40.47 -11.27
CA PHE A 123 -6.77 -39.32 -11.35
C PHE A 123 -5.71 -39.36 -10.24
N VAL A 124 -6.13 -39.66 -8.99
CA VAL A 124 -5.21 -39.68 -7.83
C VAL A 124 -4.17 -40.80 -7.96
N GLU A 125 -4.50 -41.92 -8.59
CA GLU A 125 -3.56 -43.03 -8.83
C GLU A 125 -2.31 -42.60 -9.62
N HIS A 126 -2.48 -41.70 -10.62
CA HIS A 126 -1.40 -41.33 -11.54
C HIS A 126 -0.90 -39.88 -11.43
N TRP A 127 -1.60 -38.98 -10.71
CA TRP A 127 -1.28 -37.55 -10.77
C TRP A 127 0.15 -37.22 -10.35
N ARG A 128 0.74 -37.99 -9.45
CA ARG A 128 2.11 -37.79 -8.99
C ARG A 128 3.16 -38.09 -10.04
N ASP A 129 2.82 -38.92 -11.01
CA ASP A 129 3.71 -39.34 -12.08
C ASP A 129 3.62 -38.47 -13.32
N ILE A 130 2.71 -37.49 -13.31
CA ILE A 130 2.54 -36.56 -14.43
C ILE A 130 3.83 -35.76 -14.66
N GLN A 131 4.31 -35.81 -15.90
CA GLN A 131 5.41 -34.98 -16.39
C GLN A 131 4.87 -33.76 -17.12
N PHE A 132 4.85 -32.62 -16.43
CA PHE A 132 4.34 -31.39 -17.00
C PHE A 132 5.35 -30.79 -17.98
N GLN A 133 4.92 -30.56 -19.21
CA GLN A 133 5.74 -29.90 -20.22
C GLN A 133 5.91 -28.41 -19.85
N ARG A 134 7.14 -27.92 -19.87
CA ARG A 134 7.48 -26.51 -19.74
C ARG A 134 7.24 -25.79 -21.06
N THR A 135 6.74 -24.57 -21.00
CA THR A 135 6.53 -23.70 -22.15
C THR A 135 7.18 -22.35 -21.90
N ARG A 136 7.14 -21.44 -22.85
CA ARG A 136 7.65 -20.06 -22.68
C ARG A 136 6.77 -19.18 -21.77
N SER A 137 5.71 -19.73 -21.18
CA SER A 137 4.79 -18.98 -20.32
C SER A 137 5.29 -18.90 -18.88
N ASN A 138 5.65 -17.72 -18.41
CA ASN A 138 6.04 -17.46 -17.03
C ASN A 138 4.97 -17.89 -16.03
N LEU A 139 3.68 -17.70 -16.37
CA LEU A 139 2.57 -18.10 -15.53
C LEU A 139 2.48 -19.62 -15.36
N ARG A 140 2.76 -20.37 -16.44
CA ARG A 140 2.81 -21.83 -16.37
C ARG A 140 3.97 -22.30 -15.49
N ASP A 141 5.14 -21.70 -15.61
CA ASP A 141 6.31 -22.05 -14.78
C ASP A 141 6.04 -21.80 -13.30
N VAL A 142 5.34 -20.71 -12.97
CA VAL A 142 4.93 -20.44 -11.59
C VAL A 142 4.00 -21.55 -11.07
N ARG A 143 3.02 -21.98 -11.87
CA ARG A 143 2.10 -23.09 -11.52
C ARG A 143 2.85 -24.40 -11.31
N LEU A 144 3.81 -24.69 -12.16
CA LEU A 144 4.64 -25.89 -12.02
C LEU A 144 5.47 -25.88 -10.72
N LYS A 145 6.06 -24.75 -10.39
CA LYS A 145 6.79 -24.58 -9.12
C LYS A 145 5.91 -24.80 -7.89
N VAL A 146 4.62 -24.40 -7.95
CA VAL A 146 3.66 -24.68 -6.87
C VAL A 146 3.41 -26.18 -6.74
N ILE A 147 3.16 -26.87 -7.84
CA ILE A 147 2.96 -28.34 -7.81
C ILE A 147 4.21 -29.04 -7.29
N GLU A 148 5.41 -28.71 -7.80
CA GLU A 148 6.67 -29.28 -7.37
C GLU A 148 6.91 -29.07 -5.86
N ARG A 149 6.64 -27.86 -5.35
CA ARG A 149 6.86 -27.53 -3.94
C ARG A 149 5.96 -28.29 -2.99
N TYR A 150 4.70 -28.48 -3.37
CA TYR A 150 3.67 -29.02 -2.48
C TYR A 150 3.20 -30.42 -2.86
N LYS A 151 3.91 -31.11 -3.75
CA LYS A 151 3.53 -32.44 -4.26
C LYS A 151 3.23 -33.45 -3.15
N ASP A 152 4.06 -33.46 -2.09
CA ASP A 152 3.91 -34.38 -0.98
C ASP A 152 2.79 -34.01 -0.01
N ARG A 153 2.39 -32.74 0.02
CA ARG A 153 1.33 -32.17 0.89
C ARG A 153 0.11 -31.73 0.10
N ALA A 154 -0.04 -32.22 -1.13
CA ALA A 154 -1.08 -31.74 -2.03
C ALA A 154 -2.49 -32.12 -1.59
N MET A 155 -2.62 -33.15 -0.76
CA MET A 155 -3.90 -33.72 -0.34
C MET A 155 -4.03 -33.71 1.18
N THR A 156 -5.26 -33.58 1.65
CA THR A 156 -5.64 -33.63 3.07
C THR A 156 -6.90 -34.43 3.29
N ASP A 157 -6.98 -35.15 4.38
CA ASP A 157 -8.16 -35.85 4.88
C ASP A 157 -8.90 -35.04 5.99
N LYS A 158 -8.42 -33.83 6.27
CA LYS A 158 -8.95 -32.95 7.31
C LYS A 158 -9.10 -31.54 6.82
N VAL A 159 -10.18 -30.88 7.21
CA VAL A 159 -10.45 -29.46 6.89
C VAL A 159 -10.63 -28.69 8.20
N LEU A 160 -9.89 -27.61 8.37
CA LEU A 160 -10.05 -26.73 9.52
C LEU A 160 -11.42 -26.06 9.54
N VAL A 161 -11.98 -25.98 10.72
CA VAL A 161 -13.21 -25.23 11.01
C VAL A 161 -12.82 -24.00 11.82
N LEU A 162 -13.17 -22.84 11.30
CA LEU A 162 -12.94 -21.56 11.97
C LEU A 162 -13.60 -21.50 13.36
N PRO A 163 -13.07 -20.66 14.25
CA PRO A 163 -13.71 -20.35 15.52
C PRO A 163 -15.18 -19.95 15.34
N ALA A 164 -16.03 -20.41 16.24
CA ALA A 164 -17.47 -20.18 16.13
C ALA A 164 -17.82 -18.69 16.23
N GLY A 165 -17.12 -17.91 17.07
CA GLY A 165 -17.36 -16.47 17.20
C GLY A 165 -17.15 -15.65 15.93
N LEU A 166 -16.34 -16.14 14.96
CA LEU A 166 -16.17 -15.50 13.65
C LEU A 166 -17.28 -15.84 12.64
N ARG A 167 -18.18 -16.74 12.96
CA ARG A 167 -19.25 -17.25 12.09
C ARG A 167 -20.48 -17.69 12.90
N ASP A 168 -20.73 -17.03 14.01
CA ASP A 168 -21.73 -17.44 15.01
C ASP A 168 -23.14 -17.46 14.44
N ILE A 169 -24.00 -18.09 15.20
CA ILE A 169 -25.42 -18.22 14.90
C ILE A 169 -26.14 -16.99 15.44
N GLU A 170 -26.90 -16.35 14.60
CA GLU A 170 -27.77 -15.24 14.96
C GLU A 170 -29.22 -15.72 14.99
N VAL A 171 -30.04 -15.10 15.81
CA VAL A 171 -31.49 -15.35 15.84
C VAL A 171 -32.13 -14.24 15.02
N GLY A 172 -32.78 -14.61 13.91
CA GLY A 172 -33.54 -13.67 13.10
C GLY A 172 -34.78 -13.14 13.80
N ASP A 173 -35.38 -12.10 13.26
CA ASP A 173 -36.61 -11.48 13.78
C ASP A 173 -37.80 -12.45 13.84
N ASP A 174 -37.75 -13.51 13.04
CA ASP A 174 -38.74 -14.59 13.01
C ASP A 174 -38.42 -15.73 14.00
N GLY A 175 -37.42 -15.57 14.88
CA GLY A 175 -36.96 -16.57 15.83
C GLY A 175 -36.19 -17.75 15.22
N ARG A 176 -35.92 -17.73 13.89
CA ARG A 176 -35.15 -18.78 13.22
C ARG A 176 -33.66 -18.51 13.27
N PRO A 177 -32.84 -19.58 13.36
CA PRO A 177 -31.41 -19.41 13.33
C PRO A 177 -30.94 -18.93 11.95
N VAL A 178 -30.24 -17.80 11.89
CA VAL A 178 -29.54 -17.29 10.72
C VAL A 178 -28.07 -17.64 10.88
N VAL A 179 -27.51 -18.33 9.92
CA VAL A 179 -26.12 -18.77 9.92
C VAL A 179 -25.36 -18.21 8.73
N GLY A 180 -24.13 -17.80 8.95
CA GLY A 180 -23.26 -17.34 7.86
C GLY A 180 -23.06 -18.42 6.77
N GLU A 181 -22.89 -17.99 5.52
CA GLU A 181 -22.81 -18.84 4.33
C GLU A 181 -21.77 -19.96 4.46
N VAL A 182 -20.62 -19.69 5.08
CA VAL A 182 -19.54 -20.67 5.29
C VAL A 182 -19.99 -21.91 6.07
N ASN A 183 -20.96 -21.78 6.98
CA ASN A 183 -21.50 -22.90 7.74
C ASN A 183 -22.25 -23.90 6.85
N THR A 184 -22.85 -23.44 5.76
CA THR A 184 -23.49 -24.30 4.76
C THR A 184 -22.46 -25.20 4.07
N TYR A 185 -21.29 -24.68 3.75
CA TYR A 185 -20.20 -25.47 3.14
C TYR A 185 -19.62 -26.47 4.14
N TYR A 186 -19.44 -26.11 5.41
CA TYR A 186 -19.03 -27.04 6.46
C TYR A 186 -20.06 -28.16 6.67
N ARG A 187 -21.35 -27.84 6.67
CA ARG A 187 -22.40 -28.87 6.74
C ARG A 187 -22.38 -29.83 5.56
N LYS A 188 -22.12 -29.32 4.36
CA LYS A 188 -21.99 -30.16 3.15
C LYS A 188 -20.81 -31.12 3.28
N LEU A 189 -19.66 -30.65 3.80
CA LEU A 189 -18.51 -31.54 4.08
C LEU A 189 -18.86 -32.59 5.12
N LEU A 190 -19.47 -32.21 6.24
CA LEU A 190 -19.88 -33.12 7.31
C LEU A 190 -20.85 -34.19 6.81
N SER A 191 -21.86 -33.80 6.01
CA SER A 191 -22.86 -34.73 5.45
C SER A 191 -22.20 -35.80 4.60
N VAL A 192 -21.29 -35.42 3.71
CA VAL A 192 -20.60 -36.38 2.83
C VAL A 192 -19.59 -37.21 3.62
N ALA A 193 -18.85 -36.60 4.56
CA ALA A 193 -17.91 -37.32 5.41
C ALA A 193 -18.60 -38.40 6.24
N ARG A 194 -19.78 -38.10 6.81
CA ARG A 194 -20.59 -39.08 7.55
C ARG A 194 -20.97 -40.26 6.66
N THR A 195 -21.43 -40.01 5.45
CA THR A 195 -21.78 -41.08 4.49
C THR A 195 -20.58 -41.98 4.18
N ILE A 196 -19.37 -41.44 4.07
CA ILE A 196 -18.15 -42.21 3.82
C ILE A 196 -17.78 -43.06 5.04
N HIS A 197 -17.85 -42.50 6.25
CA HIS A 197 -17.57 -43.23 7.48
C HIS A 197 -18.54 -44.39 7.71
N ASP A 198 -19.81 -44.19 7.42
CA ASP A 198 -20.85 -45.22 7.57
C ASP A 198 -20.69 -46.35 6.55
N THR A 199 -20.13 -46.08 5.38
CA THR A 199 -20.03 -47.09 4.30
C THR A 199 -18.87 -48.08 4.49
N LYS A 200 -17.93 -47.83 5.39
CA LYS A 200 -16.73 -48.69 5.67
C LYS A 200 -15.97 -49.15 4.41
N SER A 201 -16.10 -48.43 3.30
CA SER A 201 -15.47 -48.82 2.05
C SER A 201 -13.98 -48.43 2.03
N HIS A 202 -13.15 -49.21 1.31
CA HIS A 202 -11.75 -48.90 1.11
C HIS A 202 -11.58 -47.51 0.46
N THR A 203 -10.62 -46.75 0.93
CA THR A 203 -10.35 -45.34 0.53
C THR A 203 -10.17 -45.15 -0.98
N GLU A 204 -9.86 -46.19 -1.72
CA GLU A 204 -9.60 -46.20 -3.16
C GLU A 204 -10.78 -46.73 -4.01
N SER A 205 -11.91 -47.02 -3.38
CA SER A 205 -13.07 -47.53 -4.09
C SER A 205 -13.62 -46.55 -5.11
N PRO A 206 -13.93 -46.95 -6.35
CA PRO A 206 -14.61 -46.13 -7.34
C PRO A 206 -15.96 -45.56 -6.85
N ALA A 207 -16.62 -46.24 -5.90
CA ALA A 207 -17.84 -45.76 -5.27
C ALA A 207 -17.67 -44.41 -4.54
N LEU A 208 -16.46 -44.06 -4.13
CA LEU A 208 -16.13 -42.80 -3.46
C LEU A 208 -15.80 -41.65 -4.44
N ASN A 209 -15.79 -41.88 -5.76
CA ASN A 209 -15.45 -40.83 -6.73
C ASN A 209 -16.37 -39.62 -6.64
N LEU A 210 -17.69 -39.83 -6.63
CA LEU A 210 -18.66 -38.76 -6.53
C LEU A 210 -18.63 -38.06 -5.16
N PRO A 211 -18.66 -38.77 -4.02
CA PRO A 211 -18.46 -38.16 -2.70
C PRO A 211 -17.20 -37.31 -2.61
N ARG A 212 -16.05 -37.80 -3.08
CA ARG A 212 -14.78 -37.04 -3.08
C ARG A 212 -14.87 -35.78 -3.91
N MET A 213 -15.52 -35.83 -5.09
CA MET A 213 -15.70 -34.65 -5.91
C MET A 213 -16.61 -33.61 -5.25
N VAL A 214 -17.69 -34.04 -4.57
CA VAL A 214 -18.58 -33.16 -3.81
C VAL A 214 -17.83 -32.48 -2.65
N MET A 215 -17.00 -33.23 -1.91
CA MET A 215 -16.15 -32.66 -0.86
C MET A 215 -15.12 -31.69 -1.43
N GLN A 216 -14.50 -32.03 -2.57
CA GLN A 216 -13.55 -31.13 -3.25
C GLN A 216 -14.20 -29.81 -3.62
N GLN A 217 -15.42 -29.85 -4.16
CA GLN A 217 -16.18 -28.64 -4.49
C GLN A 217 -16.51 -27.81 -3.24
N ALA A 218 -17.01 -28.45 -2.18
CA ALA A 218 -17.31 -27.76 -0.92
C ALA A 218 -16.05 -27.13 -0.30
N PHE A 219 -14.90 -27.80 -0.37
CA PHE A 219 -13.64 -27.25 0.12
C PHE A 219 -13.16 -26.06 -0.76
N ASN A 220 -13.34 -26.15 -2.07
CA ASN A 220 -13.06 -25.02 -2.96
C ASN A 220 -13.98 -23.82 -2.67
N GLU A 221 -15.28 -24.06 -2.39
CA GLU A 221 -16.25 -23.03 -2.01
C GLU A 221 -15.87 -22.33 -0.69
N ILE A 222 -15.40 -23.09 0.32
CA ILE A 222 -14.85 -22.52 1.56
C ILE A 222 -13.64 -21.63 1.27
N PHE A 223 -12.72 -22.10 0.45
CA PHE A 223 -11.53 -21.34 0.07
C PHE A 223 -11.90 -20.05 -0.68
N ASP A 224 -12.88 -20.12 -1.59
CA ASP A 224 -13.39 -18.94 -2.30
C ASP A 224 -14.07 -17.95 -1.37
N TYR A 225 -14.85 -18.44 -0.43
CA TYR A 225 -15.49 -17.60 0.58
C TYR A 225 -14.44 -16.77 1.33
N PHE A 226 -13.37 -17.40 1.84
CA PHE A 226 -12.31 -16.68 2.54
C PHE A 226 -11.52 -15.76 1.62
N THR A 227 -11.21 -16.19 0.40
CA THR A 227 -10.53 -15.35 -0.57
C THR A 227 -11.35 -14.09 -0.86
N ASN A 228 -12.65 -14.24 -1.10
CA ASN A 228 -13.56 -13.12 -1.35
C ASN A 228 -13.76 -12.21 -0.12
N MET A 229 -13.74 -12.79 1.08
CA MET A 229 -13.81 -12.02 2.32
C MET A 229 -12.55 -11.18 2.54
N LEU A 230 -11.38 -11.67 2.13
CA LEU A 230 -10.10 -10.98 2.33
C LEU A 230 -9.75 -10.05 1.17
N GLU A 231 -9.98 -10.49 -0.07
CA GLU A 231 -9.55 -9.80 -1.28
C GLU A 231 -10.66 -8.96 -1.94
N GLY A 232 -10.26 -8.09 -2.87
CA GLY A 232 -11.16 -7.24 -3.64
C GLY A 232 -11.62 -5.98 -2.90
N LYS A 233 -12.32 -5.10 -3.63
CA LYS A 233 -12.76 -3.78 -3.13
C LYS A 233 -13.61 -3.84 -1.85
N LYS A 234 -14.36 -4.92 -1.67
CA LYS A 234 -15.21 -5.15 -0.49
C LYS A 234 -14.52 -6.01 0.56
N GLY A 235 -13.40 -6.64 0.22
CA GLY A 235 -12.66 -7.52 1.10
C GLY A 235 -11.95 -6.78 2.24
N PHE A 236 -11.70 -7.49 3.32
CA PHE A 236 -11.15 -6.93 4.56
C PHE A 236 -9.84 -6.18 4.33
N LEU A 237 -8.91 -6.73 3.52
CA LEU A 237 -7.60 -6.13 3.28
C LEU A 237 -7.71 -4.76 2.62
N GLN A 238 -8.56 -4.62 1.60
CA GLN A 238 -8.69 -3.36 0.87
C GLN A 238 -9.65 -2.38 1.55
N ASN A 239 -10.78 -2.86 2.10
CA ASN A 239 -11.84 -2.01 2.64
C ASN A 239 -11.57 -1.56 4.08
N ARG A 240 -10.85 -2.34 4.88
CA ARG A 240 -10.60 -2.05 6.30
C ARG A 240 -9.14 -1.70 6.55
N TRP A 241 -8.24 -2.60 6.22
CA TRP A 241 -6.82 -2.42 6.53
C TRP A 241 -6.15 -1.41 5.60
N GLY A 242 -6.29 -1.59 4.27
CA GLY A 242 -5.72 -0.69 3.28
C GLY A 242 -6.41 0.68 3.18
N ALA A 243 -7.67 0.79 3.63
CA ALA A 243 -8.42 2.04 3.66
C ALA A 243 -8.26 2.85 4.97
N ARG A 244 -7.38 2.41 5.87
CA ARG A 244 -7.15 3.09 7.15
C ARG A 244 -6.62 4.50 6.92
N ARG A 245 -7.23 5.50 7.55
CA ARG A 245 -6.73 6.87 7.52
C ARG A 245 -5.42 6.95 8.28
N ILE A 246 -4.42 7.59 7.67
CA ILE A 246 -3.14 7.90 8.26
C ILE A 246 -3.14 9.40 8.56
N ALA A 247 -2.72 9.78 9.76
CA ALA A 247 -2.51 11.19 10.12
C ALA A 247 -1.32 11.77 9.33
N SER A 248 -1.22 13.09 9.28
CA SER A 248 -0.08 13.80 8.65
C SER A 248 0.07 13.47 7.16
N GLY A 249 -1.01 13.65 6.41
CA GLY A 249 -1.00 13.47 4.97
C GLY A 249 -1.89 14.50 4.28
N THR A 250 -1.71 14.64 2.99
CA THR A 250 -2.54 15.49 2.13
C THR A 250 -3.18 14.68 1.03
N ARG A 251 -4.30 15.15 0.52
CA ARG A 251 -4.99 14.56 -0.62
C ARG A 251 -5.25 15.63 -1.66
N ASN A 252 -4.73 15.43 -2.84
CA ASN A 252 -4.75 16.42 -3.91
C ASN A 252 -5.06 15.77 -5.25
N VAL A 253 -5.52 16.59 -6.19
CA VAL A 253 -5.64 16.20 -7.59
C VAL A 253 -4.24 15.88 -8.12
N ILE A 254 -4.15 14.84 -8.95
CA ILE A 254 -2.90 14.43 -9.59
C ILE A 254 -2.75 15.11 -10.95
N SER A 255 -1.50 15.40 -11.30
CA SER A 255 -1.13 15.93 -12.61
C SER A 255 0.13 15.28 -13.16
N ALA A 256 0.36 15.43 -14.47
CA ALA A 256 1.47 14.79 -15.15
C ALA A 256 2.80 15.50 -14.86
N MET A 257 3.82 14.73 -14.50
CA MET A 257 5.18 15.23 -14.37
C MET A 257 5.79 15.45 -15.74
N ASN A 258 6.31 16.66 -15.96
CA ASN A 258 7.20 16.92 -17.07
C ASN A 258 8.63 16.55 -16.64
N GLY A 259 9.10 15.39 -17.07
CA GLY A 259 10.44 14.88 -16.78
C GLY A 259 11.51 15.33 -17.78
N SER A 260 11.16 16.22 -18.71
CA SER A 260 12.15 16.73 -19.65
C SER A 260 13.16 17.62 -18.95
N THR A 261 14.43 17.25 -19.03
CA THR A 261 15.53 18.12 -18.63
C THR A 261 16.09 18.78 -19.88
N PRO A 262 16.52 20.06 -19.84
CA PRO A 262 17.10 20.74 -20.99
C PRO A 262 18.46 20.17 -21.43
N VAL A 263 19.03 19.27 -20.61
CA VAL A 263 20.31 18.62 -20.87
C VAL A 263 20.19 17.12 -20.72
N LEU A 264 20.54 16.37 -21.73
CA LEU A 264 20.57 14.90 -21.70
C LEU A 264 21.51 14.42 -20.57
N GLY A 265 20.99 13.58 -19.67
CA GLY A 265 21.74 13.11 -18.50
C GLY A 265 21.86 14.15 -17.38
N GLY A 266 21.16 15.27 -17.46
CA GLY A 266 21.09 16.27 -16.39
C GLY A 266 20.55 15.68 -15.09
N THR A 267 21.26 15.94 -13.98
CA THR A 267 20.87 15.46 -12.65
C THR A 267 19.92 16.41 -11.92
N ARG A 268 19.64 17.57 -12.51
CA ARG A 268 18.76 18.60 -11.94
C ARG A 268 17.35 18.44 -12.48
N GLY A 269 16.41 18.31 -11.57
CA GLY A 269 15.00 18.14 -11.87
C GLY A 269 14.43 16.85 -11.29
N PRO A 270 13.09 16.70 -11.29
CA PRO A 270 12.44 15.54 -10.74
C PRO A 270 12.74 14.28 -11.56
N LYS A 271 13.04 13.20 -10.85
CA LYS A 271 13.24 11.86 -11.41
C LYS A 271 11.90 11.14 -11.52
N PHE A 272 11.83 10.07 -12.30
CA PHE A 272 10.62 9.24 -12.40
C PHE A 272 10.25 8.55 -11.06
N THR A 273 11.19 8.46 -10.12
CA THR A 273 10.99 7.97 -8.74
C THR A 273 10.44 9.03 -7.80
N ASP A 274 10.47 10.29 -8.21
CA ASP A 274 10.03 11.40 -7.40
C ASP A 274 8.53 11.66 -7.60
N THR A 275 7.93 12.25 -6.58
CA THR A 275 6.63 12.92 -6.67
C THR A 275 6.85 14.38 -6.39
N ILE A 276 6.43 15.25 -7.31
CA ILE A 276 6.42 16.67 -7.03
C ILE A 276 5.27 16.95 -6.07
N VAL A 277 5.61 17.54 -4.93
CA VAL A 277 4.68 17.92 -3.88
C VAL A 277 4.70 19.44 -3.77
N GLY A 278 3.55 20.09 -3.81
CA GLY A 278 3.46 21.53 -3.61
C GLY A 278 3.93 21.93 -2.22
N LEU A 279 4.43 23.16 -2.09
CA LEU A 279 4.97 23.67 -0.81
C LEU A 279 3.96 23.55 0.33
N TYR A 280 2.69 23.93 0.10
CA TYR A 280 1.65 23.84 1.11
C TYR A 280 1.42 22.37 1.55
N GLN A 281 1.32 21.46 0.59
CA GLN A 281 1.10 20.05 0.85
C GLN A 281 2.26 19.42 1.63
N MET A 282 3.49 19.78 1.28
CA MET A 282 4.66 19.29 1.99
C MET A 282 4.72 19.83 3.42
N ALA A 283 4.54 21.15 3.58
CA ALA A 283 4.56 21.79 4.89
C ALA A 283 3.48 21.22 5.84
N GLN A 284 2.29 20.90 5.31
CA GLN A 284 1.23 20.23 6.06
C GLN A 284 1.57 18.77 6.39
N SER A 285 2.19 18.05 5.47
CA SER A 285 2.54 16.63 5.67
C SER A 285 3.55 16.42 6.80
N ILE A 286 4.45 17.39 6.99
CA ILE A 286 5.48 17.37 8.04
C ILE A 286 5.30 18.55 9.00
N GLN A 287 4.06 18.94 9.29
CA GLN A 287 3.71 20.13 10.07
C GLN A 287 4.57 20.33 11.35
N PRO A 288 4.78 19.33 12.23
CA PRO A 288 5.60 19.52 13.41
C PRO A 288 7.04 19.92 13.08
N VAL A 289 7.62 19.33 12.02
CA VAL A 289 8.98 19.64 11.56
C VAL A 289 9.03 21.03 10.94
N THR A 290 8.03 21.41 10.14
CA THR A 290 7.94 22.74 9.55
C THR A 290 7.87 23.82 10.63
N ILE A 291 7.02 23.63 11.65
CA ILE A 291 6.91 24.57 12.80
C ILE A 291 8.23 24.66 13.57
N PHE A 292 8.86 23.52 13.85
CA PHE A 292 10.17 23.49 14.51
C PHE A 292 11.22 24.28 13.72
N CYS A 293 11.31 24.05 12.40
CA CYS A 293 12.27 24.75 11.54
C CYS A 293 11.97 26.26 11.43
N LEU A 294 10.71 26.65 11.29
CA LEU A 294 10.33 28.07 11.31
C LEU A 294 10.79 28.73 12.59
N ARG A 295 10.51 28.12 13.75
CA ARG A 295 10.84 28.66 15.05
C ARG A 295 12.36 28.80 15.24
N THR A 296 13.11 27.72 15.04
CA THR A 296 14.54 27.67 15.38
C THR A 296 15.43 28.37 14.37
N GLN A 297 15.04 28.40 13.08
CA GLN A 297 15.91 28.98 12.05
C GLN A 297 15.69 30.49 11.86
N TYR A 298 14.45 30.96 12.04
CA TYR A 298 14.12 32.36 11.69
C TYR A 298 13.41 33.11 12.80
N LEU A 299 12.42 32.56 13.45
CA LEU A 299 11.56 33.29 14.38
C LEU A 299 12.24 33.52 15.74
N GLU A 300 13.14 32.63 16.16
CA GLU A 300 13.88 32.79 17.41
C GLU A 300 14.76 34.06 17.41
N SER A 301 15.37 34.37 16.28
CA SER A 301 16.16 35.62 16.15
C SER A 301 15.31 36.90 16.19
N ILE A 302 14.02 36.79 15.89
CA ILE A 302 13.08 37.91 15.84
C ILE A 302 12.34 38.07 17.19
N PHE A 303 11.80 36.96 17.73
CA PHE A 303 10.95 36.96 18.92
C PHE A 303 11.65 36.47 20.21
N GLY A 304 12.88 35.97 20.10
CA GLY A 304 13.65 35.42 21.24
C GLY A 304 14.15 36.46 22.24
N ILE A 305 13.84 37.75 22.06
CA ILE A 305 14.22 38.81 22.96
C ILE A 305 13.50 38.69 24.32
N GLY A 306 12.32 38.04 24.34
CA GLY A 306 11.49 37.85 25.52
C GLY A 306 10.56 39.04 25.83
N ASP A 307 9.75 38.87 26.88
CA ASP A 307 8.87 39.90 27.44
C ASP A 307 7.87 40.56 26.43
N GLY A 308 7.35 39.77 25.48
CA GLY A 308 6.42 40.31 24.50
C GLY A 308 7.04 41.22 23.44
N LYS A 309 8.38 41.22 23.30
CA LYS A 309 9.12 42.08 22.37
C LYS A 309 9.62 41.30 21.16
N ALA A 310 9.66 41.98 20.01
CA ALA A 310 10.21 41.42 18.78
C ALA A 310 11.10 42.45 18.05
N TYR A 311 12.11 41.95 17.31
CA TYR A 311 12.96 42.76 16.46
C TYR A 311 12.38 42.80 15.03
N LEU A 312 11.65 43.85 14.72
CA LEU A 312 10.88 43.98 13.47
C LEU A 312 11.41 45.14 12.62
N VAL A 313 11.01 45.19 11.38
CA VAL A 313 11.49 46.15 10.39
C VAL A 313 10.44 47.23 10.14
N ASP A 314 10.82 48.49 10.33
CA ASP A 314 9.98 49.66 10.02
C ASP A 314 9.74 49.77 8.50
N PRO A 315 8.50 49.83 8.04
CA PRO A 315 8.16 49.86 6.60
C PRO A 315 8.68 51.11 5.84
N LYS A 316 8.88 52.22 6.53
CA LYS A 316 9.31 53.46 5.90
C LYS A 316 10.82 53.56 5.77
N THR A 317 11.53 53.15 6.82
CA THR A 317 13.00 53.28 6.89
C THR A 317 13.73 52.01 6.52
N LEU A 318 13.05 50.86 6.55
CA LEU A 318 13.59 49.49 6.41
C LEU A 318 14.64 49.16 7.47
N LYS A 319 14.65 49.90 8.59
CA LYS A 319 15.55 49.65 9.73
C LYS A 319 14.90 48.74 10.76
N GLY A 320 15.71 47.88 11.35
CA GLY A 320 15.28 47.01 12.45
C GLY A 320 15.14 47.79 13.77
N GLN A 321 14.09 47.51 14.50
CA GLN A 321 13.84 48.08 15.83
C GLN A 321 13.13 47.09 16.74
N ILE A 322 13.32 47.27 18.05
CA ILE A 322 12.61 46.47 19.04
C ILE A 322 11.23 47.07 19.24
N VAL A 323 10.21 46.25 19.08
CA VAL A 323 8.80 46.64 19.22
C VAL A 323 8.15 45.78 20.30
N GLU A 324 7.34 46.38 21.15
CA GLU A 324 6.46 45.68 22.08
C GLU A 324 5.16 45.36 21.40
N LEU A 325 4.75 44.08 21.43
CA LEU A 325 3.61 43.55 20.72
C LEU A 325 2.43 43.25 21.64
N ASP A 326 1.23 43.32 21.10
CA ASP A 326 0.07 42.78 21.82
C ASP A 326 0.28 41.28 22.12
N PRO A 327 -0.10 40.81 23.35
CA PRO A 327 0.08 39.40 23.73
C PRO A 327 -0.47 38.40 22.73
N SER A 328 -1.64 38.71 22.11
CA SER A 328 -2.23 37.85 21.11
C SER A 328 -1.42 37.77 19.82
N THR A 329 -0.78 38.85 19.40
CA THR A 329 0.12 38.89 18.24
C THR A 329 1.43 38.16 18.55
N PHE A 330 2.00 38.36 19.73
CA PHE A 330 3.19 37.66 20.16
C PHE A 330 2.97 36.14 20.22
N ASP A 331 1.85 35.70 20.79
CA ASP A 331 1.46 34.29 20.85
C ASP A 331 1.26 33.67 19.46
N ALA A 332 0.74 34.43 18.50
CA ALA A 332 0.54 33.97 17.13
C ALA A 332 1.85 33.57 16.41
N TRP A 333 2.99 34.17 16.80
CA TRP A 333 4.30 33.89 16.21
C TRP A 333 5.22 33.02 17.05
N THR A 334 4.88 32.80 18.33
CA THR A 334 5.75 32.07 19.28
C THR A 334 5.16 30.73 19.70
N THR A 335 3.86 30.52 19.61
CA THR A 335 3.20 29.27 19.97
C THR A 335 3.02 28.34 18.76
N ASN A 336 2.92 27.03 19.04
CA ASN A 336 2.62 26.04 18.01
C ASN A 336 1.26 26.31 17.33
N GLU A 337 0.24 26.62 18.13
CA GLU A 337 -1.11 26.91 17.65
C GLU A 337 -1.14 28.14 16.72
N GLY A 338 -0.37 29.18 17.05
CA GLY A 338 -0.26 30.35 16.20
C GLY A 338 0.43 30.05 14.88
N LEU A 339 1.52 29.29 14.89
CA LEU A 339 2.23 28.89 13.69
C LEU A 339 1.42 27.89 12.83
N GLU A 340 0.60 27.03 13.45
CA GLU A 340 -0.37 26.19 12.71
C GLU A 340 -1.40 27.05 11.97
N LYS A 341 -1.92 28.10 12.59
CA LYS A 341 -2.83 29.05 11.93
C LYS A 341 -2.16 29.77 10.75
N PHE A 342 -0.90 30.20 10.92
CA PHE A 342 -0.10 30.78 9.85
C PHE A 342 0.08 29.80 8.67
N LEU A 343 0.41 28.54 8.97
CA LEU A 343 0.55 27.50 7.96
C LEU A 343 -0.77 27.23 7.22
N ASN A 344 -1.88 27.17 7.95
CA ASN A 344 -3.20 26.99 7.36
C ASN A 344 -3.64 28.18 6.50
N ALA A 345 -3.31 29.40 6.92
CA ALA A 345 -3.60 30.62 6.15
C ALA A 345 -2.84 30.66 4.81
N PHE A 346 -1.73 29.95 4.69
CA PHE A 346 -1.00 29.84 3.43
C PHE A 346 -1.78 29.10 2.31
N GLN A 347 -2.87 28.42 2.64
CA GLN A 347 -3.78 27.86 1.65
C GLN A 347 -4.36 28.96 0.75
N GLU A 348 -4.57 30.17 1.28
CA GLU A 348 -5.10 31.31 0.53
C GLU A 348 -4.04 31.87 -0.44
N ILE A 349 -4.27 31.70 -1.73
CA ILE A 349 -3.32 32.05 -2.80
C ILE A 349 -2.98 33.54 -2.81
N THR A 350 -3.96 34.39 -2.54
CA THR A 350 -3.83 35.85 -2.63
C THR A 350 -2.88 36.46 -1.60
N THR A 351 -2.59 35.72 -0.51
CA THR A 351 -1.71 36.16 0.57
C THR A 351 -0.26 35.68 0.41
N ARG A 352 -0.01 34.66 -0.41
CA ARG A 352 1.29 33.98 -0.51
C ARG A 352 2.46 34.89 -0.86
N LYS A 353 2.22 35.93 -1.66
CA LYS A 353 3.23 36.89 -2.13
C LYS A 353 3.12 38.28 -1.50
N LYS A 354 2.19 38.47 -0.58
CA LYS A 354 2.13 39.73 0.17
C LYS A 354 3.19 39.75 1.24
N PRO A 355 3.80 40.93 1.55
CA PRO A 355 4.71 41.06 2.67
C PRO A 355 4.09 40.54 3.98
N ILE A 356 4.88 39.83 4.78
CA ILE A 356 4.43 39.43 6.10
C ILE A 356 4.46 40.65 7.02
N MET A 357 3.28 40.99 7.54
CA MET A 357 3.11 42.07 8.52
C MET A 357 2.92 41.50 9.91
N VAL A 358 3.60 42.06 10.87
CA VAL A 358 3.39 41.85 12.30
C VAL A 358 3.00 43.21 12.87
N GLU A 359 1.70 43.39 13.12
CA GLU A 359 1.08 44.69 13.32
C GLU A 359 1.42 45.66 12.17
N ASP A 360 2.06 46.79 12.48
CA ASP A 360 2.42 47.81 11.46
C ASP A 360 3.85 47.63 10.91
N TYR A 361 4.55 46.54 11.24
CA TYR A 361 5.95 46.28 10.87
C TYR A 361 6.10 45.10 9.93
N TYR A 362 7.18 45.07 9.13
CA TYR A 362 7.57 43.87 8.39
C TYR A 362 8.28 42.88 9.30
N LEU A 363 8.02 41.56 9.08
CA LEU A 363 8.68 40.51 9.83
C LEU A 363 10.21 40.51 9.62
N ALA A 364 10.66 40.58 8.39
CA ALA A 364 12.06 40.62 7.98
C ALA A 364 12.21 41.12 6.55
N LEU A 365 13.44 41.37 6.12
CA LEU A 365 13.82 41.66 4.75
C LEU A 365 14.49 40.46 4.11
N ILE A 366 14.38 40.36 2.78
CA ILE A 366 15.13 39.38 2.00
C ILE A 366 15.83 40.09 0.84
N TYR A 367 17.12 39.80 0.67
CA TYR A 367 17.91 40.16 -0.49
C TYR A 367 17.83 39.07 -1.54
N ARG A 368 17.55 39.42 -2.79
CA ARG A 368 17.53 38.52 -3.96
C ARG A 368 18.45 39.06 -5.02
N GLY A 369 19.73 38.66 -4.95
CA GLY A 369 20.77 39.12 -5.87
C GLY A 369 20.54 38.73 -7.33
N PRO A 370 21.03 39.52 -8.29
CA PRO A 370 20.99 39.19 -9.72
C PRO A 370 21.90 37.99 -10.06
N ASP A 371 22.89 37.73 -9.22
CA ASP A 371 23.82 36.60 -9.25
C ASP A 371 23.23 35.28 -8.71
N LYS A 372 21.88 35.24 -8.51
CA LYS A 372 21.14 34.11 -7.95
C LYS A 372 21.51 33.77 -6.51
N THR A 373 21.87 34.77 -5.74
CA THR A 373 22.05 34.65 -4.29
C THR A 373 20.84 35.17 -3.53
N PHE A 374 20.71 34.80 -2.26
CA PHE A 374 19.69 35.35 -1.35
C PHE A 374 20.17 35.37 0.11
N LYS A 375 19.59 36.24 0.91
CA LYS A 375 19.79 36.29 2.35
C LYS A 375 18.62 36.93 3.06
N ILE A 376 18.21 36.37 4.22
CA ILE A 376 17.24 36.97 5.13
C ILE A 376 18.00 37.82 6.17
N PHE A 377 17.50 39.01 6.45
CA PHE A 377 18.08 39.93 7.44
C PHE A 377 17.01 40.91 7.94
N SER A 378 17.28 41.63 9.02
CA SER A 378 16.25 42.41 9.71
C SER A 378 16.60 43.92 9.80
N ASP A 379 17.62 44.40 9.09
CA ASP A 379 17.99 45.81 9.09
C ASP A 379 18.73 46.18 7.82
N ILE A 380 18.24 47.19 7.10
CA ILE A 380 18.81 47.63 5.82
C ILE A 380 20.24 48.16 5.95
N ASP A 381 20.62 48.68 7.13
CA ASP A 381 21.98 49.19 7.35
C ASP A 381 23.03 48.05 7.41
N LYS A 382 22.58 46.78 7.56
CA LYS A 382 23.43 45.58 7.46
C LYS A 382 23.76 45.19 6.02
N LEU A 383 23.07 45.77 5.03
CA LEU A 383 23.34 45.48 3.62
C LEU A 383 24.71 46.06 3.21
N PRO A 384 25.65 45.25 2.69
CA PRO A 384 26.93 45.72 2.20
C PRO A 384 26.79 46.78 1.10
N LYS A 385 27.65 47.79 1.12
CA LYS A 385 27.59 48.93 0.18
C LYS A 385 27.72 48.53 -1.32
N HIS A 386 28.30 47.37 -1.61
CA HIS A 386 28.46 46.87 -2.97
C HIS A 386 27.20 46.18 -3.50
N LEU A 387 26.22 45.89 -2.61
CA LEU A 387 24.96 45.26 -3.00
C LEU A 387 23.86 46.33 -3.17
N ASP A 388 23.06 46.18 -4.20
CA ASP A 388 22.06 47.20 -4.56
C ASP A 388 20.75 46.99 -3.77
N ARG A 389 20.27 48.03 -3.10
CA ARG A 389 19.02 48.04 -2.30
C ARG A 389 17.77 47.71 -3.12
N LYS A 390 17.79 47.85 -4.44
CA LYS A 390 16.63 47.52 -5.31
C LYS A 390 16.29 46.01 -5.31
N TYR A 391 17.23 45.16 -4.88
CA TYR A 391 17.05 43.72 -4.75
C TYR A 391 16.59 43.29 -3.36
N VAL A 392 16.27 44.25 -2.48
CA VAL A 392 15.75 44.00 -1.14
C VAL A 392 14.24 44.24 -1.13
N HIS A 393 13.50 43.31 -0.56
CA HIS A 393 12.07 43.47 -0.32
C HIS A 393 11.66 42.80 1.02
N PRO A 394 10.50 43.13 1.59
CA PRO A 394 9.99 42.42 2.76
C PRO A 394 9.69 40.97 2.43
N ILE A 395 10.00 40.06 3.35
CA ILE A 395 9.79 38.61 3.16
C ILE A 395 8.30 38.28 3.02
N THR A 396 8.00 37.33 2.13
CA THR A 396 6.65 36.84 1.85
C THR A 396 6.42 35.46 2.45
N PRO A 397 5.16 35.04 2.73
CA PRO A 397 4.85 33.70 3.25
C PRO A 397 5.43 32.56 2.43
N ILE A 398 5.42 32.66 1.08
CA ILE A 398 5.97 31.64 0.21
C ILE A 398 7.49 31.51 0.37
N GLU A 399 8.19 32.63 0.52
CA GLU A 399 9.64 32.61 0.74
C GLU A 399 9.97 32.06 2.13
N LEU A 400 9.30 32.53 3.18
CA LEU A 400 9.55 32.07 4.54
C LEU A 400 9.29 30.57 4.70
N LEU A 401 8.14 30.08 4.21
CA LEU A 401 7.81 28.67 4.28
C LEU A 401 8.74 27.80 3.42
N TYR A 402 9.12 28.26 2.21
CA TYR A 402 10.08 27.54 1.41
C TYR A 402 11.44 27.44 2.10
N LEU A 403 11.93 28.53 2.63
CA LEU A 403 13.23 28.58 3.30
C LEU A 403 13.27 27.77 4.59
N SER A 404 12.13 27.62 5.29
CA SER A 404 12.07 26.81 6.51
C SER A 404 12.43 25.35 6.31
N GLY A 405 12.32 24.81 5.08
CA GLY A 405 12.51 23.39 4.82
C GLY A 405 13.37 23.02 3.62
N TYR A 406 13.85 23.99 2.82
CA TYR A 406 14.54 23.69 1.55
C TYR A 406 15.81 22.82 1.72
N ARG A 407 16.45 22.85 2.90
CA ARG A 407 17.62 22.04 3.20
C ARG A 407 17.29 20.59 3.53
N ILE A 408 16.06 20.30 3.96
CA ILE A 408 15.66 19.00 4.49
C ILE A 408 14.64 18.27 3.64
N TRP A 409 13.80 18.97 2.89
CA TRP A 409 12.67 18.35 2.19
C TRP A 409 13.06 17.24 1.20
N HIS A 410 14.18 17.40 0.51
CA HIS A 410 14.69 16.40 -0.43
C HIS A 410 15.18 15.09 0.22
N ARG A 411 15.24 15.04 1.55
CA ARG A 411 15.56 13.82 2.30
C ARG A 411 14.33 12.97 2.60
N TYR A 412 13.13 13.56 2.46
CA TYR A 412 11.90 12.87 2.80
C TYR A 412 11.39 12.00 1.67
N TYR A 413 10.79 10.90 2.07
CA TYR A 413 10.00 10.01 1.24
C TYR A 413 8.56 10.04 1.71
N GLY A 414 7.66 9.66 0.83
CA GLY A 414 6.25 9.52 1.17
C GLY A 414 5.61 8.41 0.37
N PHE A 415 4.48 7.93 0.85
CA PHE A 415 3.64 7.01 0.12
C PHE A 415 2.60 7.78 -0.68
N VAL A 416 2.59 7.55 -1.99
CA VAL A 416 1.51 7.97 -2.87
C VAL A 416 0.48 6.86 -2.91
N THR A 417 -0.77 7.18 -2.57
CA THR A 417 -1.84 6.19 -2.50
C THR A 417 -3.10 6.70 -3.20
N ARG A 418 -3.67 5.91 -4.10
CA ARG A 418 -5.00 6.13 -4.66
C ARG A 418 -5.96 5.06 -4.17
N TYR A 419 -7.08 5.48 -3.65
CA TYR A 419 -8.15 4.57 -3.23
C TYR A 419 -9.15 4.30 -4.36
N PRO A 420 -9.68 3.05 -4.48
CA PRO A 420 -9.43 1.91 -3.59
C PRO A 420 -8.07 1.24 -3.87
N ILE A 421 -7.45 0.68 -2.82
CA ILE A 421 -6.23 -0.11 -2.99
C ILE A 421 -6.63 -1.46 -3.59
N THR A 422 -6.33 -1.65 -4.87
CA THR A 422 -6.71 -2.84 -5.64
C THR A 422 -5.54 -3.77 -5.93
N GLY A 423 -4.32 -3.31 -5.69
CA GLY A 423 -3.11 -4.09 -5.97
C GLY A 423 -1.84 -3.38 -5.53
N THR A 424 -0.71 -4.00 -5.82
CA THR A 424 0.63 -3.53 -5.38
C THR A 424 1.04 -2.18 -5.97
N GLY A 425 0.36 -1.70 -7.01
CA GLY A 425 0.64 -0.38 -7.61
C GLY A 425 -0.24 0.74 -7.07
N SER A 426 -1.30 0.41 -6.30
CA SER A 426 -2.23 1.42 -5.76
C SER A 426 -1.62 2.27 -4.63
N THR A 427 -0.50 1.83 -4.07
CA THR A 427 0.34 2.57 -3.14
C THR A 427 1.80 2.26 -3.45
N TYR A 428 2.65 3.28 -3.42
CA TYR A 428 4.09 3.10 -3.64
C TYR A 428 4.88 4.20 -2.91
N PRO A 429 6.11 3.90 -2.44
CA PRO A 429 7.00 4.91 -1.90
C PRO A 429 7.59 5.75 -3.03
N SER A 430 7.80 7.03 -2.76
CA SER A 430 8.37 8.01 -3.70
C SER A 430 9.21 9.01 -2.92
N SER A 431 10.28 9.52 -3.50
CA SER A 431 11.02 10.64 -2.95
C SER A 431 10.25 11.96 -3.16
N ALA A 432 10.35 12.87 -2.21
CA ALA A 432 9.71 14.18 -2.29
C ALA A 432 10.53 15.14 -3.15
N TYR A 433 9.90 15.77 -4.13
CA TYR A 433 10.45 16.91 -4.85
C TYR A 433 9.53 18.12 -4.65
N VAL A 434 9.95 19.07 -3.80
CA VAL A 434 9.08 20.18 -3.42
C VAL A 434 9.18 21.31 -4.43
N LYS A 435 8.01 21.72 -4.97
CA LYS A 435 7.87 22.90 -5.82
C LYS A 435 6.98 23.96 -5.20
N THR A 436 7.30 25.20 -5.47
CA THR A 436 6.54 26.37 -5.02
C THR A 436 5.65 26.92 -6.12
N THR A 437 6.28 27.47 -7.14
CA THR A 437 5.65 27.98 -8.37
C THR A 437 5.89 26.97 -9.50
N THR A 438 5.11 27.07 -10.57
CA THR A 438 5.26 26.17 -11.74
C THR A 438 6.66 26.26 -12.36
N GLU A 439 7.29 27.41 -12.25
CA GLU A 439 8.67 27.63 -12.59
C GLU A 439 9.40 28.13 -11.33
N GLY A 440 10.37 27.36 -10.85
CA GLY A 440 11.30 27.75 -9.78
C GLY A 440 12.60 28.28 -10.33
N GLU A 441 13.44 28.84 -9.47
CA GLU A 441 14.79 29.23 -9.79
C GLU A 441 15.78 28.69 -8.76
N GLU A 442 16.99 28.38 -9.22
CA GLU A 442 18.07 27.98 -8.32
C GLU A 442 18.71 29.24 -7.72
N ARG A 443 18.81 29.29 -6.38
CA ARG A 443 19.49 30.35 -5.65
C ARG A 443 20.37 29.77 -4.55
N ARG A 444 21.46 30.47 -4.22
CA ARG A 444 22.38 30.10 -3.15
C ARG A 444 22.25 31.06 -1.97
N GLU A 445 22.20 30.54 -0.76
CA GLU A 445 22.17 31.34 0.45
C GLU A 445 23.54 31.98 0.74
N LEU A 446 23.51 33.21 1.25
CA LEU A 446 24.70 33.95 1.69
C LEU A 446 24.91 33.79 3.20
N ASP A 447 26.14 33.60 3.61
CA ASP A 447 26.56 33.52 5.02
C ASP A 447 26.51 34.86 5.75
N GLU A 448 26.98 34.90 6.98
CA GLU A 448 27.03 36.14 7.79
C GLU A 448 27.86 37.24 7.16
N ASN A 449 28.89 36.89 6.41
CA ASN A 449 29.79 37.79 5.69
C ASN A 449 29.26 38.22 4.31
N TRP A 450 28.06 37.78 3.96
CA TRP A 450 27.46 37.97 2.62
C TRP A 450 28.19 37.26 1.49
N GLU A 451 28.91 36.17 1.81
CA GLU A 451 29.53 35.27 0.84
C GLU A 451 28.66 34.02 0.62
N PRO A 452 28.61 33.45 -0.57
CA PRO A 452 27.86 32.24 -0.80
C PRO A 452 28.39 31.05 0.00
N TYR A 453 27.51 30.35 0.75
CA TYR A 453 27.91 29.13 1.42
C TYR A 453 28.54 28.13 0.45
N PRO A 454 29.68 27.52 0.77
CA PRO A 454 30.36 26.55 -0.11
C PRO A 454 29.60 25.22 -0.19
N ASP A 455 28.83 24.88 0.82
CA ASP A 455 28.08 23.63 0.89
C ASP A 455 26.83 23.65 -0.01
N HIS A 456 26.65 22.57 -0.77
CA HIS A 456 25.50 22.37 -1.65
C HIS A 456 24.17 22.29 -0.91
N SER A 457 24.15 22.00 0.40
CA SER A 457 22.93 22.02 1.21
C SER A 457 22.28 23.41 1.30
N TYR A 458 23.04 24.47 1.02
CA TYR A 458 22.56 25.85 1.01
C TYR A 458 22.15 26.33 -0.40
N VAL A 459 21.90 25.39 -1.31
CA VAL A 459 21.36 25.69 -2.65
C VAL A 459 19.86 25.40 -2.65
N ALA A 460 19.09 26.46 -2.82
CA ALA A 460 17.63 26.38 -2.99
C ALA A 460 17.31 26.12 -4.45
N LEU A 461 16.91 24.88 -4.80
CA LEU A 461 16.72 24.44 -6.19
C LEU A 461 15.43 25.00 -6.83
N GLU A 462 14.37 25.15 -6.05
CA GLU A 462 13.04 25.59 -6.48
C GLU A 462 12.60 26.85 -5.73
N PHE A 463 13.51 27.81 -5.60
CA PHE A 463 13.19 29.09 -4.96
C PHE A 463 12.04 29.77 -5.73
N PRO A 464 11.00 30.31 -5.05
CA PRO A 464 9.81 30.87 -5.69
C PRO A 464 10.14 32.08 -6.57
N ARG A 465 9.70 32.07 -7.81
CA ARG A 465 9.89 33.20 -8.73
C ARG A 465 8.92 34.34 -8.44
N ALA A 466 9.41 35.57 -8.51
CA ALA A 466 8.60 36.77 -8.25
C ALA A 466 7.57 37.02 -9.36
N ASP A 467 7.93 36.74 -10.60
CA ASP A 467 7.15 36.96 -11.81
C ASP A 467 6.14 35.85 -12.14
N VAL A 468 6.20 34.69 -11.47
CA VAL A 468 5.30 33.55 -11.70
C VAL A 468 4.21 33.51 -10.61
N ASN A 469 2.96 33.66 -11.00
CA ASN A 469 1.79 33.69 -10.10
C ASN A 469 1.00 32.37 -10.06
N THR A 470 1.46 31.35 -10.76
CA THR A 470 0.90 30.00 -10.73
C THR A 470 1.67 29.12 -9.74
N PHE A 471 0.94 28.52 -8.80
CA PHE A 471 1.50 27.70 -7.72
C PHE A 471 1.26 26.22 -7.99
N VAL A 472 2.13 25.38 -7.47
CA VAL A 472 1.95 23.93 -7.50
C VAL A 472 1.17 23.52 -6.25
N ASP A 473 -0.12 23.23 -6.44
CA ASP A 473 -1.03 22.77 -5.39
C ASP A 473 -1.61 21.38 -5.69
N SER A 474 -1.04 20.64 -6.64
CA SER A 474 -1.36 19.26 -6.99
C SER A 474 -0.21 18.31 -6.61
N LEU A 475 -0.50 17.01 -6.64
CA LEU A 475 0.55 15.99 -6.63
C LEU A 475 0.93 15.68 -8.08
N VAL A 476 2.17 15.96 -8.45
CA VAL A 476 2.62 15.77 -9.83
C VAL A 476 3.37 14.44 -9.92
N LEU A 477 2.78 13.49 -10.64
CA LEU A 477 3.25 12.10 -10.69
C LEU A 477 3.90 11.77 -12.04
N SER A 478 4.86 10.86 -12.01
CA SER A 478 5.34 10.26 -13.26
C SER A 478 4.19 9.49 -13.95
N PRO A 479 3.94 9.71 -15.26
CA PRO A 479 2.92 8.97 -16.00
C PRO A 479 3.08 7.45 -15.94
N THR A 480 4.31 6.96 -15.70
CA THR A 480 4.60 5.52 -15.55
C THR A 480 3.90 4.87 -14.34
N ARG A 481 3.42 5.65 -13.38
CA ARG A 481 2.74 5.18 -12.16
C ARG A 481 1.23 5.06 -12.33
N LEU A 482 0.63 5.68 -13.34
CA LEU A 482 -0.82 5.75 -13.53
C LEU A 482 -1.49 4.37 -13.61
N ALA A 483 -0.92 3.46 -14.41
CA ALA A 483 -1.50 2.14 -14.55
C ALA A 483 -1.53 1.34 -13.25
N GLY A 484 -0.47 1.47 -12.42
CA GLY A 484 -0.42 0.85 -11.10
C GLY A 484 -1.45 1.42 -10.13
N LEU A 485 -1.65 2.74 -10.17
CA LEU A 485 -2.67 3.43 -9.39
C LEU A 485 -4.09 3.18 -9.90
N GLY A 486 -4.24 2.70 -11.15
CA GLY A 486 -5.53 2.68 -11.85
C GLY A 486 -6.12 4.09 -11.98
N ALA A 487 -5.28 5.07 -12.28
CA ALA A 487 -5.60 6.50 -12.32
C ALA A 487 -5.40 7.08 -13.72
N ASP A 488 -6.04 8.22 -13.95
CA ASP A 488 -5.80 9.11 -15.08
C ASP A 488 -5.76 10.58 -14.63
N PHE A 489 -5.45 11.50 -15.54
CA PHE A 489 -5.33 12.92 -15.24
C PHE A 489 -6.62 13.70 -15.55
N ASP A 490 -7.77 13.11 -15.32
CA ASP A 490 -9.10 13.71 -15.54
C ASP A 490 -9.71 14.37 -14.29
N GLY A 491 -8.97 14.46 -13.21
CA GLY A 491 -9.43 14.99 -11.91
C GLY A 491 -9.26 13.98 -10.77
N ASP A 492 -8.66 12.83 -11.03
CA ASP A 492 -8.32 11.84 -10.01
C ASP A 492 -7.49 12.46 -8.88
N THR A 493 -7.67 11.95 -7.68
CA THR A 493 -6.95 12.38 -6.49
C THR A 493 -6.11 11.26 -5.90
N ALA A 494 -4.94 11.60 -5.38
CA ALA A 494 -4.11 10.72 -4.59
C ALA A 494 -3.77 11.35 -3.24
N SER A 495 -3.45 10.51 -2.27
CA SER A 495 -2.95 10.93 -0.96
C SER A 495 -1.42 10.85 -0.95
N TRP A 496 -0.80 11.82 -0.31
CA TRP A 496 0.61 11.84 0.03
C TRP A 496 0.75 11.74 1.54
N ASN A 497 1.47 10.71 2.02
CA ASN A 497 1.76 10.51 3.43
C ASN A 497 3.27 10.44 3.62
N CYS A 498 3.82 11.43 4.30
CA CYS A 498 5.27 11.52 4.50
C CYS A 498 5.76 10.49 5.53
N VAL A 499 6.95 9.96 5.28
CA VAL A 499 7.66 9.04 6.18
C VAL A 499 8.57 9.85 7.08
N MET A 500 8.46 9.63 8.40
CA MET A 500 9.06 10.52 9.41
C MET A 500 10.30 9.95 10.09
N THR A 501 10.48 8.62 10.14
CA THR A 501 11.62 8.01 10.82
C THR A 501 12.76 7.71 9.87
N GLU A 502 14.00 7.82 10.33
CA GLU A 502 15.20 7.55 9.51
C GLU A 502 15.22 6.11 8.99
N GLU A 503 14.80 5.14 9.82
CA GLU A 503 14.74 3.73 9.42
C GLU A 503 13.75 3.52 8.26
N ALA A 504 12.57 4.15 8.34
CA ALA A 504 11.55 4.03 7.30
C ALA A 504 11.94 4.80 6.02
N ILE A 505 12.65 5.92 6.13
CA ILE A 505 13.24 6.65 5.01
C ILE A 505 14.26 5.76 4.29
N GLU A 506 15.15 5.12 5.06
CA GLU A 506 16.16 4.22 4.51
C GLU A 506 15.53 2.98 3.83
N ASP A 507 14.46 2.43 4.40
CA ASP A 507 13.73 1.32 3.79
C ASP A 507 13.05 1.73 2.48
N CYS A 508 12.47 2.94 2.40
CA CYS A 508 11.94 3.49 1.15
C CYS A 508 13.04 3.64 0.10
N ARG A 509 14.22 4.16 0.48
CA ARG A 509 15.35 4.31 -0.40
C ARG A 509 15.82 2.95 -0.94
N LYS A 510 16.05 1.97 -0.06
CA LYS A 510 16.42 0.60 -0.45
C LYS A 510 15.39 -0.06 -1.37
N TYR A 511 14.11 0.16 -1.10
CA TYR A 511 13.05 -0.36 -1.95
C TYR A 511 13.12 0.24 -3.36
N LEU A 512 13.25 1.56 -3.47
CA LEU A 512 13.32 2.25 -4.77
C LEU A 512 14.59 1.91 -5.56
N ASP A 513 15.70 1.60 -4.88
CA ASP A 513 16.95 1.14 -5.52
C ASP A 513 16.89 -0.35 -5.92
N SER A 514 15.88 -1.08 -5.47
CA SER A 514 15.78 -2.51 -5.71
C SER A 514 15.07 -2.83 -7.03
N LYS A 515 15.52 -3.88 -7.73
CA LYS A 515 14.85 -4.41 -8.92
C LYS A 515 13.38 -4.78 -8.65
N ASN A 516 13.05 -5.20 -7.42
CA ASN A 516 11.72 -5.64 -7.04
C ASN A 516 10.68 -4.51 -7.02
N ALA A 517 11.13 -3.24 -6.95
CA ALA A 517 10.24 -2.09 -7.08
C ALA A 517 9.63 -1.98 -8.49
N TYR A 518 10.33 -2.49 -9.51
CA TYR A 518 10.01 -2.27 -10.91
C TYR A 518 9.61 -3.54 -11.65
N VAL A 519 10.08 -4.69 -11.18
CA VAL A 519 9.81 -5.98 -11.81
C VAL A 519 9.03 -6.87 -10.86
N ASP A 520 7.87 -7.30 -11.31
CA ASP A 520 7.03 -8.26 -10.61
C ASP A 520 7.71 -9.65 -10.62
N PRO A 521 7.51 -10.53 -9.61
CA PRO A 521 8.02 -11.90 -9.63
C PRO A 521 7.64 -12.73 -10.86
N ARG A 522 6.58 -12.34 -11.58
CA ARG A 522 6.15 -12.95 -12.85
C ARG A 522 6.91 -12.44 -14.06
N GLY A 523 7.85 -11.51 -13.87
CA GLY A 523 8.64 -10.91 -14.93
C GLY A 523 7.97 -9.74 -15.68
N GLY A 524 6.80 -9.28 -15.21
CA GLY A 524 6.13 -8.08 -15.72
C GLY A 524 6.73 -6.80 -15.13
N LEU A 525 6.60 -5.68 -15.82
CA LEU A 525 6.96 -4.37 -15.28
C LEU A 525 5.84 -3.85 -14.37
N ARG A 526 6.18 -3.41 -13.18
CA ARG A 526 5.26 -2.74 -12.25
C ARG A 526 5.02 -1.27 -12.61
N ALA A 527 5.98 -0.64 -13.26
CA ALA A 527 5.83 0.66 -13.88
C ALA A 527 5.46 0.42 -15.35
N SER A 528 4.21 0.62 -15.71
CA SER A 528 3.83 0.56 -17.10
C SER A 528 4.01 1.93 -17.71
N SER A 529 4.82 2.01 -18.77
CA SER A 529 4.62 3.08 -19.73
C SER A 529 3.20 2.90 -20.27
N SER A 530 2.32 3.89 -20.11
CA SER A 530 1.12 3.87 -20.92
C SER A 530 1.61 3.83 -22.38
N THR A 531 1.14 2.87 -23.14
CA THR A 531 1.51 2.69 -24.56
C THR A 531 1.42 4.00 -25.34
N TYR A 532 0.44 4.83 -25.02
CA TYR A 532 0.24 6.14 -25.62
C TYR A 532 1.38 7.14 -25.37
N THR A 533 1.90 7.23 -24.15
CA THR A 533 2.96 8.19 -23.83
C THR A 533 4.29 7.73 -24.42
N ALA A 534 4.57 6.43 -24.41
CA ALA A 534 5.76 5.88 -25.04
C ALA A 534 5.75 6.07 -26.57
N GLU A 535 4.61 5.87 -27.22
CA GLU A 535 4.46 6.14 -28.66
C GLU A 535 4.63 7.62 -28.99
N LEU A 536 4.07 8.54 -28.20
CA LEU A 536 4.23 9.98 -28.39
C LEU A 536 5.69 10.42 -28.23
N VAL A 537 6.37 9.89 -27.20
CA VAL A 537 7.80 10.18 -26.98
C VAL A 537 8.64 9.62 -28.11
N LEU A 538 8.41 8.37 -28.52
CA LEU A 538 9.12 7.76 -29.64
C LEU A 538 8.88 8.51 -30.94
N ARG A 539 7.65 8.92 -31.23
CA ARG A 539 7.33 9.77 -32.39
C ARG A 539 8.05 11.11 -32.33
N SER A 540 8.08 11.77 -31.14
CA SER A 540 8.80 13.03 -30.97
C SER A 540 10.31 12.90 -31.13
N MET A 541 10.88 11.73 -30.81
CA MET A 541 12.31 11.46 -30.97
C MET A 541 12.69 11.09 -32.42
N THR A 542 11.73 10.68 -33.23
CA THR A 542 11.92 10.23 -34.61
C THR A 542 11.41 11.24 -35.66
N ALA A 543 10.74 12.30 -35.23
CA ALA A 543 10.36 13.43 -36.08
C ALA A 543 11.43 14.52 -36.09
#